data_6c2503b3e6a3214788d87772968e2a89
#
_entry.id   6c2503b3e6a3214788d87772968e2a89
#
_cell.length_a   1.000
_cell.length_b   1.000
_cell.length_c   1.000
_cell.angle_alpha   90.00
_cell.angle_beta   90.00
_cell.angle_gamma   90.00
#
_symmetry.space_group_name_H-M   'P 1'
#
loop_
_entity.id
_entity.type
_entity.pdbx_description
1 polymer ?
#
loop_
_entity_poly.entity_id
_entity_poly.type
_entity_poly.pdbx_seq_one_letter_code
_entity_poly.pdbx_strand_id
1 'polypeptide(L)'
;VGFGARKLASDEVDQGPKYLNTSETPIYKKSQILYGLDMAKKEIAKKRQVVIVEGYTDVMAAHLAGITTAVATCGTAFGDDHIRVIRRLLMDDDAFRGEVIFTFDGDAAGQKAALRAFGDDQKFVAQTFVAVEPSGMDPCDLRIASGDAAVRDLIARRVPLFEFAIKSEIAKYDVNAAEGRVSALNQVAPLIGKIRDASLRPEYARLVAGWLGLEVDIVTSAIKKSSTRSVPSQNLEPAVQSEVNLRDPILMMEREVLKIKLQFPEMAKDWALLEKNAFSYWAYHQLRIQIDSAPELNIQKLLESSESEDIRALITELTVEPIRTDREISERYIAAIFARLREVALSRSIAEIKSTLQRLNPTENEAQYNETFSALVAMEAERRVQKDAALGELG
;
A
#
# COMPACT_ATOMS: atom_id res chain seq x y z
N VAL A 1 10.29 -25.04 11.90
CA VAL A 1 8.93 -25.13 11.35
C VAL A 1 8.92 -25.34 9.84
N GLY A 2 10.05 -25.08 9.15
CA GLY A 2 10.22 -25.28 7.72
C GLY A 2 11.68 -25.44 7.34
N PHE A 3 11.92 -25.97 6.16
CA PHE A 3 13.23 -26.14 5.57
C PHE A 3 13.25 -25.55 4.16
N GLY A 4 14.41 -25.06 3.74
CA GLY A 4 14.70 -24.70 2.37
C GLY A 4 15.94 -25.41 1.88
N ALA A 5 15.95 -25.76 0.60
CA ALA A 5 17.11 -26.34 -0.06
C ALA A 5 17.35 -25.59 -1.38
N ARG A 6 18.64 -25.39 -1.72
CA ARG A 6 19.07 -24.89 -3.03
C ARG A 6 19.73 -26.02 -3.80
N LYS A 7 19.38 -26.17 -5.07
CA LYS A 7 20.07 -27.06 -6.01
C LYS A 7 21.51 -26.55 -6.20
N LEU A 8 22.47 -27.44 -6.06
CA LEU A 8 23.89 -27.17 -6.27
C LEU A 8 24.43 -27.73 -7.60
N ALA A 9 23.73 -28.73 -8.17
CA ALA A 9 24.08 -29.30 -9.44
C ALA A 9 23.61 -28.43 -10.63
N SER A 10 24.28 -28.59 -11.78
CA SER A 10 23.84 -27.97 -13.03
C SER A 10 22.49 -28.56 -13.49
N ASP A 11 21.77 -27.83 -14.35
CA ASP A 11 20.47 -28.27 -14.87
C ASP A 11 20.57 -29.56 -15.73
N GLU A 12 21.75 -29.88 -16.24
CA GLU A 12 22.01 -31.15 -16.95
C GLU A 12 22.01 -32.37 -16.01
N VAL A 13 22.41 -32.17 -14.75
CA VAL A 13 22.51 -33.23 -13.72
C VAL A 13 21.24 -33.32 -12.89
N ASP A 14 20.60 -32.21 -12.61
CA ASP A 14 19.39 -32.12 -11.79
C ASP A 14 18.40 -31.15 -12.43
N GLN A 15 17.27 -31.68 -12.92
CA GLN A 15 16.18 -30.90 -13.54
C GLN A 15 15.19 -30.31 -12.51
N GLY A 16 15.46 -30.50 -11.19
CA GLY A 16 14.62 -29.94 -10.13
C GLY A 16 14.65 -28.39 -10.06
N PRO A 17 13.75 -27.78 -9.30
CA PRO A 17 13.73 -26.33 -9.13
C PRO A 17 14.97 -25.81 -8.42
N LYS A 18 15.42 -24.58 -8.75
CA LYS A 18 16.60 -23.91 -8.12
C LYS A 18 16.46 -23.88 -6.58
N TYR A 19 15.25 -23.67 -6.08
CA TYR A 19 14.91 -23.69 -4.65
C TYR A 19 13.74 -24.61 -4.37
N LEU A 20 13.85 -25.43 -3.32
CA LEU A 20 12.79 -26.24 -2.78
C LEU A 20 12.49 -25.78 -1.36
N ASN A 21 11.26 -25.36 -1.12
CA ASN A 21 10.81 -24.82 0.16
C ASN A 21 9.70 -25.70 0.74
N THR A 22 9.68 -25.87 2.06
CA THR A 22 8.56 -26.51 2.77
C THR A 22 7.24 -25.85 2.34
N SER A 23 6.22 -26.67 2.09
CA SER A 23 4.86 -26.20 1.83
C SER A 23 4.29 -25.47 3.05
N GLU A 24 3.28 -24.62 2.85
CA GLU A 24 2.62 -23.93 3.96
C GLU A 24 1.93 -24.90 4.90
N THR A 25 2.01 -24.60 6.19
CA THR A 25 1.36 -25.35 7.27
C THR A 25 0.67 -24.37 8.23
N PRO A 26 -0.18 -24.83 9.16
CA PRO A 26 -0.78 -23.96 10.16
C PRO A 26 0.23 -23.14 10.99
N ILE A 27 1.46 -23.67 11.15
CA ILE A 27 2.55 -23.04 11.92
C ILE A 27 3.68 -22.46 11.05
N TYR A 28 3.61 -22.61 9.74
CA TYR A 28 4.58 -22.09 8.77
C TYR A 28 3.88 -21.37 7.65
N LYS A 29 3.81 -20.05 7.73
CA LYS A 29 3.23 -19.17 6.70
C LYS A 29 4.34 -18.37 6.05
N LYS A 30 4.63 -18.65 4.79
CA LYS A 30 5.72 -17.99 4.03
C LYS A 30 5.56 -16.48 3.98
N SER A 31 4.34 -15.98 3.89
CA SER A 31 4.03 -14.54 3.87
C SER A 31 4.41 -13.79 5.17
N GLN A 32 4.66 -14.52 6.27
CA GLN A 32 4.97 -13.94 7.59
C GLN A 32 6.42 -14.17 8.02
N ILE A 33 7.20 -14.88 7.20
CA ILE A 33 8.56 -15.29 7.55
C ILE A 33 9.56 -14.65 6.59
N LEU A 34 10.61 -14.06 7.19
CA LEU A 34 11.78 -13.59 6.47
C LEU A 34 12.98 -14.40 6.96
N TYR A 35 13.65 -15.11 6.04
CA TYR A 35 14.87 -15.85 6.36
C TYR A 35 16.00 -14.90 6.76
N GLY A 36 16.74 -15.24 7.80
CA GLY A 36 17.81 -14.43 8.35
C GLY A 36 17.37 -13.32 9.29
N LEU A 37 16.04 -13.16 9.52
CA LEU A 37 15.52 -12.09 10.37
C LEU A 37 15.97 -12.20 11.84
N ASP A 38 16.12 -13.40 12.35
CA ASP A 38 16.63 -13.67 13.70
C ASP A 38 18.04 -13.07 13.91
N MET A 39 18.90 -13.16 12.91
CA MET A 39 20.24 -12.56 12.90
C MET A 39 20.21 -11.06 12.59
N ALA A 40 19.39 -10.64 11.63
CA ALA A 40 19.38 -9.28 11.10
C ALA A 40 18.62 -8.27 11.99
N LYS A 41 17.60 -8.69 12.76
CA LYS A 41 16.65 -7.80 13.45
C LYS A 41 17.26 -6.69 14.30
N LYS A 42 18.36 -7.00 15.03
CA LYS A 42 19.05 -6.01 15.87
C LYS A 42 19.78 -4.96 15.03
N GLU A 43 20.43 -5.39 13.96
CA GLU A 43 21.15 -4.51 13.05
C GLU A 43 20.19 -3.68 12.19
N ILE A 44 19.05 -4.25 11.77
CA ILE A 44 17.97 -3.52 11.09
C ILE A 44 17.47 -2.36 11.97
N ALA A 45 17.15 -2.65 13.23
CA ALA A 45 16.67 -1.62 14.16
C ALA A 45 17.73 -0.55 14.43
N LYS A 46 19.01 -0.94 14.55
CA LYS A 46 20.14 -0.04 14.82
C LYS A 46 20.47 0.86 13.62
N LYS A 47 20.59 0.26 12.42
CA LYS A 47 20.97 0.95 11.18
C LYS A 47 19.79 1.59 10.48
N ARG A 48 18.54 1.23 10.88
CA ARG A 48 17.30 1.60 10.20
C ARG A 48 17.34 1.31 8.71
N GLN A 49 17.93 0.20 8.35
CA GLN A 49 18.11 -0.24 6.99
C GLN A 49 17.83 -1.74 6.92
N VAL A 50 17.08 -2.17 5.92
CA VAL A 50 16.90 -3.58 5.57
C VAL A 50 17.26 -3.80 4.12
N VAL A 51 17.95 -4.90 3.84
CA VAL A 51 18.26 -5.37 2.49
C VAL A 51 17.43 -6.63 2.23
N ILE A 52 16.61 -6.60 1.20
CA ILE A 52 15.74 -7.71 0.82
C ILE A 52 16.34 -8.38 -0.40
N VAL A 53 16.72 -9.62 -0.25
CA VAL A 53 17.30 -10.47 -1.30
C VAL A 53 16.33 -11.62 -1.64
N GLU A 54 16.58 -12.36 -2.73
CA GLU A 54 15.63 -13.39 -3.19
C GLU A 54 15.76 -14.72 -2.43
N GLY A 55 16.98 -15.17 -2.17
CA GLY A 55 17.24 -16.51 -1.67
C GLY A 55 18.07 -16.60 -0.39
N TYR A 56 18.10 -17.80 0.17
CA TYR A 56 18.87 -18.11 1.40
C TYR A 56 20.37 -17.87 1.24
N THR A 57 20.92 -18.29 0.10
CA THR A 57 22.34 -18.14 -0.21
C THR A 57 22.72 -16.70 -0.38
N ASP A 58 21.81 -15.86 -0.86
CA ASP A 58 22.03 -14.43 -1.02
C ASP A 58 22.08 -13.74 0.34
N VAL A 59 21.23 -14.16 1.30
CA VAL A 59 21.34 -13.70 2.70
C VAL A 59 22.69 -14.09 3.29
N MET A 60 23.11 -15.36 3.10
CA MET A 60 24.40 -15.83 3.61
C MET A 60 25.55 -15.02 3.01
N ALA A 61 25.54 -14.83 1.68
CA ALA A 61 26.56 -14.06 0.97
C ALA A 61 26.60 -12.59 1.44
N ALA A 62 25.44 -11.96 1.61
CA ALA A 62 25.32 -10.60 2.11
C ALA A 62 25.87 -10.46 3.54
N HIS A 63 25.50 -11.37 4.45
CA HIS A 63 26.02 -11.36 5.82
C HIS A 63 27.52 -11.59 5.86
N LEU A 64 28.06 -12.53 5.08
CA LEU A 64 29.52 -12.76 4.97
C LEU A 64 30.23 -11.53 4.40
N ALA A 65 29.59 -10.79 3.48
CA ALA A 65 30.12 -9.54 2.96
C ALA A 65 29.98 -8.35 3.92
N GLY A 66 29.41 -8.55 5.13
CA GLY A 66 29.22 -7.51 6.15
C GLY A 66 27.90 -6.75 6.07
N ILE A 67 26.97 -7.16 5.19
CA ILE A 67 25.62 -6.59 5.07
C ILE A 67 24.68 -7.35 6.02
N THR A 68 24.80 -7.07 7.30
CA THR A 68 24.15 -7.78 8.41
C THR A 68 22.64 -7.48 8.53
N THR A 69 22.08 -6.68 7.64
CA THR A 69 20.65 -6.32 7.59
C THR A 69 19.88 -7.07 6.49
N ALA A 70 20.54 -8.03 5.82
CA ALA A 70 19.97 -8.79 4.73
C ALA A 70 18.97 -9.85 5.22
N VAL A 71 17.82 -9.96 4.54
CA VAL A 71 16.76 -10.95 4.75
C VAL A 71 16.19 -11.40 3.41
N ALA A 72 15.57 -12.58 3.35
CA ALA A 72 14.93 -13.09 2.15
C ALA A 72 13.50 -13.57 2.40
N THR A 73 12.67 -13.51 1.36
CA THR A 73 11.38 -14.20 1.34
C THR A 73 11.57 -15.67 1.00
N CYS A 74 10.87 -16.56 1.68
CA CYS A 74 11.08 -18.01 1.53
C CYS A 74 10.34 -18.59 0.32
N GLY A 75 10.64 -18.11 -0.90
CA GLY A 75 10.00 -18.58 -2.14
C GLY A 75 8.56 -18.12 -2.28
N THR A 76 8.24 -16.96 -1.78
CA THR A 76 6.99 -16.24 -1.99
C THR A 76 7.27 -14.78 -2.36
N ALA A 77 6.33 -14.11 -3.02
CA ALA A 77 6.44 -12.69 -3.29
C ALA A 77 6.49 -11.89 -1.98
N PHE A 78 7.28 -10.81 -1.98
CA PHE A 78 7.27 -9.85 -0.90
C PHE A 78 5.89 -9.16 -0.83
N GLY A 79 5.25 -9.16 0.34
CA GLY A 79 3.87 -8.68 0.48
C GLY A 79 3.58 -8.05 1.84
N ASP A 80 2.31 -7.74 2.09
CA ASP A 80 1.83 -6.94 3.23
C ASP A 80 2.27 -7.44 4.61
N ASP A 81 2.32 -8.74 4.81
CA ASP A 81 2.76 -9.32 6.08
C ASP A 81 4.25 -9.05 6.32
N HIS A 82 5.08 -9.19 5.28
CA HIS A 82 6.50 -8.84 5.33
C HIS A 82 6.70 -7.35 5.60
N ILE A 83 5.93 -6.49 4.92
CA ILE A 83 5.94 -5.03 5.13
C ILE A 83 5.65 -4.69 6.59
N ARG A 84 4.62 -5.31 7.19
CA ARG A 84 4.28 -5.08 8.60
C ARG A 84 5.42 -5.45 9.56
N VAL A 85 6.10 -6.57 9.31
CA VAL A 85 7.25 -7.00 10.12
C VAL A 85 8.39 -5.99 10.01
N ILE A 86 8.75 -5.58 8.79
CA ILE A 86 9.85 -4.65 8.53
C ILE A 86 9.56 -3.27 9.09
N ARG A 87 8.37 -2.71 8.87
CA ARG A 87 7.97 -1.40 9.42
C ARG A 87 8.14 -1.32 10.92
N ARG A 88 7.73 -2.38 11.64
CA ARG A 88 7.90 -2.46 13.09
C ARG A 88 9.38 -2.47 13.50
N LEU A 89 10.26 -3.13 12.74
CA LEU A 89 11.69 -3.19 13.04
C LEU A 89 12.42 -1.88 12.70
N LEU A 90 12.03 -1.23 11.61
CA LEU A 90 12.57 0.07 11.20
C LEU A 90 12.08 1.20 12.10
N MET A 91 11.06 0.97 12.97
CA MET A 91 10.33 2.03 13.66
C MET A 91 9.87 3.09 12.66
N ASP A 92 9.22 2.61 11.58
CA ASP A 92 8.88 3.39 10.40
C ASP A 92 7.73 4.35 10.71
N ASP A 93 8.07 5.51 11.26
CA ASP A 93 7.17 6.62 11.57
C ASP A 93 7.60 7.89 10.81
N ASP A 94 6.75 8.91 10.83
CA ASP A 94 6.99 10.18 10.10
C ASP A 94 8.25 10.94 10.60
N ALA A 95 8.75 10.64 11.80
CA ALA A 95 9.89 11.30 12.40
C ALA A 95 11.23 10.63 12.03
N PHE A 96 11.21 9.32 11.70
CA PHE A 96 12.42 8.54 11.50
C PHE A 96 12.28 7.65 10.26
N ARG A 97 12.70 8.16 9.13
CA ARG A 97 12.70 7.41 7.86
C ARG A 97 13.84 6.40 7.83
N GLY A 98 13.49 5.11 7.71
CA GLY A 98 14.44 4.03 7.45
C GLY A 98 14.68 3.84 5.95
N GLU A 99 15.54 2.89 5.59
CA GLU A 99 15.79 2.48 4.21
C GLU A 99 15.37 1.02 3.98
N VAL A 100 14.63 0.78 2.91
CA VAL A 100 14.32 -0.56 2.39
C VAL A 100 15.01 -0.70 1.05
N ILE A 101 15.95 -1.63 0.93
CA ILE A 101 16.72 -1.85 -0.29
C ILE A 101 16.36 -3.21 -0.84
N PHE A 102 15.75 -3.26 -2.02
CA PHE A 102 15.52 -4.49 -2.75
C PHE A 102 16.70 -4.79 -3.67
N THR A 103 17.17 -6.01 -3.64
CA THR A 103 18.11 -6.51 -4.66
C THR A 103 17.32 -7.35 -5.65
N PHE A 104 17.54 -7.10 -6.92
CA PHE A 104 16.95 -7.87 -8.01
C PHE A 104 18.05 -8.30 -8.97
N ASP A 105 17.89 -9.50 -9.53
CA ASP A 105 18.65 -9.92 -10.68
C ASP A 105 18.40 -8.93 -11.83
N GLY A 106 19.41 -8.60 -12.62
CA GLY A 106 19.33 -7.61 -13.70
C GLY A 106 18.45 -8.03 -14.89
N ASP A 107 17.73 -9.15 -14.75
CA ASP A 107 16.88 -9.71 -15.79
C ASP A 107 15.46 -9.10 -15.83
N ALA A 108 14.67 -9.52 -16.83
CA ALA A 108 13.30 -9.05 -17.01
C ALA A 108 12.36 -9.44 -15.82
N ALA A 109 12.66 -10.53 -15.11
CA ALA A 109 11.88 -10.98 -13.96
C ALA A 109 12.16 -10.07 -12.75
N GLY A 110 13.42 -9.72 -12.50
CA GLY A 110 13.82 -8.76 -11.47
C GLY A 110 13.25 -7.37 -11.72
N GLN A 111 13.28 -6.88 -12.97
CA GLN A 111 12.61 -5.62 -13.34
C GLN A 111 11.11 -5.65 -13.04
N LYS A 112 10.43 -6.76 -13.34
CA LYS A 112 9.00 -6.93 -13.04
C LYS A 112 8.74 -7.00 -11.52
N ALA A 113 9.65 -7.61 -10.76
CA ALA A 113 9.58 -7.64 -9.30
C ALA A 113 9.77 -6.24 -8.71
N ALA A 114 10.71 -5.45 -9.21
CA ALA A 114 10.90 -4.05 -8.83
C ALA A 114 9.65 -3.19 -9.11
N LEU A 115 9.02 -3.37 -10.26
CA LEU A 115 7.77 -2.65 -10.60
C LEU A 115 6.58 -3.07 -9.70
N ARG A 116 6.55 -4.33 -9.23
CA ARG A 116 5.56 -4.75 -8.21
C ARG A 116 5.86 -4.10 -6.86
N ALA A 117 7.12 -4.08 -6.44
CA ALA A 117 7.54 -3.40 -5.22
C ALA A 117 7.19 -1.90 -5.24
N PHE A 118 7.16 -1.26 -6.42
CA PHE A 118 6.66 0.11 -6.61
C PHE A 118 5.21 0.30 -6.11
N GLY A 119 4.32 -0.68 -6.32
CA GLY A 119 2.96 -0.66 -5.77
C GLY A 119 2.95 -0.73 -4.25
N ASP A 120 3.91 -1.45 -3.66
CA ASP A 120 4.04 -1.65 -2.22
C ASP A 120 4.84 -0.54 -1.52
N ASP A 121 5.64 0.25 -2.26
CA ASP A 121 6.39 1.41 -1.74
C ASP A 121 5.48 2.42 -1.03
N GLN A 122 4.25 2.60 -1.53
CA GLN A 122 3.25 3.47 -0.91
C GLN A 122 2.86 3.05 0.52
N LYS A 123 3.19 1.82 0.93
CA LYS A 123 2.92 1.28 2.26
C LYS A 123 4.04 1.55 3.26
N PHE A 124 5.25 1.93 2.78
CA PHE A 124 6.35 2.35 3.61
C PHE A 124 6.36 3.88 3.79
N VAL A 125 6.74 4.35 4.97
CA VAL A 125 7.20 5.73 5.21
C VAL A 125 8.71 5.81 4.92
N ALA A 126 9.41 4.68 5.09
CA ALA A 126 10.81 4.50 4.76
C ALA A 126 11.12 4.79 3.29
N GLN A 127 12.34 5.24 3.01
CA GLN A 127 12.82 5.41 1.64
C GLN A 127 13.10 4.04 1.01
N THR A 128 12.58 3.81 -0.18
CA THR A 128 12.73 2.54 -0.89
C THR A 128 13.72 2.68 -2.04
N PHE A 129 14.66 1.76 -2.09
CA PHE A 129 15.74 1.71 -3.08
C PHE A 129 15.78 0.36 -3.77
N VAL A 130 16.45 0.34 -4.92
CA VAL A 130 16.76 -0.86 -5.69
C VAL A 130 18.25 -0.93 -5.94
N ALA A 131 18.82 -2.09 -5.72
CA ALA A 131 20.19 -2.42 -6.09
C ALA A 131 20.14 -3.53 -7.16
N VAL A 132 20.53 -3.21 -8.39
CA VAL A 132 20.51 -4.12 -9.54
C VAL A 132 21.94 -4.45 -9.93
N GLU A 133 22.24 -5.73 -10.07
CA GLU A 133 23.51 -6.21 -10.61
C GLU A 133 23.42 -6.24 -12.15
N PRO A 134 24.28 -5.46 -12.89
CA PRO A 134 24.13 -5.30 -14.34
C PRO A 134 24.33 -6.57 -15.18
N SER A 135 25.08 -7.55 -14.67
CA SER A 135 25.34 -8.82 -15.38
C SER A 135 24.30 -9.90 -15.08
N GLY A 136 23.31 -9.62 -14.21
CA GLY A 136 22.27 -10.55 -13.82
C GLY A 136 22.67 -11.59 -12.78
N MET A 137 23.81 -11.41 -12.12
CA MET A 137 24.25 -12.29 -11.02
C MET A 137 23.47 -11.99 -9.74
N ASP A 138 23.06 -13.05 -9.03
CA ASP A 138 22.57 -12.90 -7.66
C ASP A 138 23.72 -12.55 -6.69
N PRO A 139 23.44 -12.02 -5.48
CA PRO A 139 24.47 -11.65 -4.51
C PRO A 139 25.44 -12.78 -4.13
N CYS A 140 24.97 -14.04 -4.19
CA CYS A 140 25.82 -15.21 -3.92
C CYS A 140 26.81 -15.42 -5.06
N ASP A 141 26.36 -15.42 -6.28
CA ASP A 141 27.20 -15.61 -7.46
C ASP A 141 28.16 -14.42 -7.64
N LEU A 142 27.69 -13.18 -7.40
CA LEU A 142 28.53 -11.98 -7.39
C LEU A 142 29.67 -12.08 -6.37
N ARG A 143 29.35 -12.56 -5.15
CA ARG A 143 30.36 -12.75 -4.11
C ARG A 143 31.42 -13.79 -4.49
N ILE A 144 30.99 -14.90 -5.09
CA ILE A 144 31.91 -15.97 -5.56
C ILE A 144 32.81 -15.44 -6.67
N ALA A 145 32.27 -14.69 -7.63
CA ALA A 145 33.00 -14.19 -8.78
C ALA A 145 33.92 -13.00 -8.43
N SER A 146 33.48 -12.08 -7.57
CA SER A 146 34.12 -10.77 -7.38
C SER A 146 34.40 -10.39 -5.91
N GLY A 147 34.08 -11.28 -4.97
CA GLY A 147 34.37 -11.12 -3.55
C GLY A 147 33.38 -10.21 -2.77
N ASP A 148 33.67 -10.08 -1.47
CA ASP A 148 32.81 -9.35 -0.53
C ASP A 148 32.64 -7.85 -0.87
N ALA A 149 33.68 -7.24 -1.45
CA ALA A 149 33.65 -5.83 -1.83
C ALA A 149 32.57 -5.56 -2.90
N ALA A 150 32.43 -6.44 -3.90
CA ALA A 150 31.46 -6.28 -4.98
C ALA A 150 30.02 -6.30 -4.45
N VAL A 151 29.72 -7.15 -3.46
CA VAL A 151 28.38 -7.19 -2.84
C VAL A 151 28.10 -5.90 -2.05
N ARG A 152 29.11 -5.38 -1.33
CA ARG A 152 28.95 -4.08 -0.65
C ARG A 152 28.74 -2.94 -1.63
N ASP A 153 29.48 -2.93 -2.73
CA ASP A 153 29.38 -1.92 -3.78
C ASP A 153 28.02 -1.98 -4.48
N LEU A 154 27.46 -3.18 -4.69
CA LEU A 154 26.11 -3.36 -5.21
C LEU A 154 25.09 -2.59 -4.34
N ILE A 155 25.11 -2.81 -3.03
CA ILE A 155 24.19 -2.13 -2.10
C ILE A 155 24.48 -0.63 -2.00
N ALA A 156 25.76 -0.23 -2.05
CA ALA A 156 26.14 1.19 -2.01
C ALA A 156 25.64 1.96 -3.25
N ARG A 157 25.59 1.34 -4.42
CA ARG A 157 25.12 1.92 -5.69
C ARG A 157 23.60 1.86 -5.87
N ARG A 158 22.84 1.52 -4.83
CA ARG A 158 21.39 1.53 -4.87
C ARG A 158 20.82 2.84 -5.40
N VAL A 159 19.74 2.76 -6.15
CA VAL A 159 19.01 3.90 -6.70
C VAL A 159 17.59 3.97 -6.11
N PRO A 160 16.97 5.15 -6.02
CA PRO A 160 15.58 5.27 -5.59
C PRO A 160 14.66 4.41 -6.47
N LEU A 161 13.73 3.69 -5.86
CA LEU A 161 12.81 2.79 -6.58
C LEU A 161 12.00 3.54 -7.65
N PHE A 162 11.55 4.78 -7.35
CA PHE A 162 10.84 5.61 -8.31
C PHE A 162 11.68 5.94 -9.55
N GLU A 163 12.95 6.29 -9.34
CA GLU A 163 13.88 6.57 -10.43
C GLU A 163 14.08 5.34 -11.31
N PHE A 164 14.31 4.18 -10.69
CA PHE A 164 14.47 2.92 -11.39
C PHE A 164 13.22 2.56 -12.20
N ALA A 165 12.02 2.65 -11.60
CA ALA A 165 10.76 2.33 -12.26
C ALA A 165 10.50 3.23 -13.46
N ILE A 166 10.72 4.54 -13.32
CA ILE A 166 10.54 5.51 -14.40
C ILE A 166 11.55 5.25 -15.54
N LYS A 167 12.84 5.06 -15.23
CA LYS A 167 13.87 4.77 -16.25
C LYS A 167 13.60 3.44 -16.96
N SER A 168 13.17 2.41 -16.25
CA SER A 168 12.80 1.12 -16.84
C SER A 168 11.60 1.24 -17.78
N GLU A 169 10.65 2.12 -17.49
CA GLU A 169 9.53 2.38 -18.38
C GLU A 169 9.96 3.17 -19.62
N ILE A 170 10.78 4.22 -19.44
CA ILE A 170 11.33 5.02 -20.56
C ILE A 170 12.13 4.15 -21.53
N ALA A 171 12.92 3.21 -21.02
CA ALA A 171 13.78 2.34 -21.83
C ALA A 171 13.03 1.44 -22.83
N LYS A 172 11.70 1.31 -22.70
CA LYS A 172 10.86 0.56 -23.65
C LYS A 172 10.54 1.33 -24.92
N TYR A 173 10.89 2.62 -24.98
CA TYR A 173 10.56 3.52 -26.07
C TYR A 173 11.82 4.08 -26.74
N ASP A 174 11.75 4.33 -28.05
CA ASP A 174 12.82 5.04 -28.76
C ASP A 174 12.76 6.54 -28.46
N VAL A 175 13.55 6.98 -27.48
CA VAL A 175 13.61 8.40 -27.07
C VAL A 175 14.32 9.30 -28.09
N ASN A 176 14.94 8.76 -29.17
CA ASN A 176 15.51 9.55 -30.24
C ASN A 176 14.39 10.05 -31.16
N ALA A 177 13.29 9.29 -31.29
CA ALA A 177 12.11 9.70 -32.05
C ALA A 177 11.19 10.59 -31.22
N ALA A 178 10.58 11.61 -31.83
CA ALA A 178 9.65 12.51 -31.14
C ALA A 178 8.42 11.77 -30.61
N GLU A 179 7.88 10.85 -31.41
CA GLU A 179 6.72 9.99 -31.04
C GLU A 179 7.05 9.07 -29.88
N GLY A 180 8.28 8.53 -29.85
CA GLY A 180 8.77 7.69 -28.74
C GLY A 180 8.87 8.48 -27.45
N ARG A 181 9.36 9.71 -27.46
CA ARG A 181 9.41 10.61 -26.28
C ARG A 181 8.03 10.93 -25.73
N VAL A 182 7.06 11.24 -26.61
CA VAL A 182 5.68 11.51 -26.22
C VAL A 182 5.02 10.27 -25.64
N SER A 183 5.24 9.11 -26.24
CA SER A 183 4.72 7.83 -25.75
C SER A 183 5.30 7.47 -24.39
N ALA A 184 6.61 7.60 -24.20
CA ALA A 184 7.28 7.42 -22.91
C ALA A 184 6.71 8.38 -21.85
N LEU A 185 6.56 9.67 -22.17
CA LEU A 185 5.98 10.66 -21.25
C LEU A 185 4.58 10.26 -20.79
N ASN A 186 3.72 9.84 -21.71
CA ASN A 186 2.35 9.43 -21.37
C ASN A 186 2.29 8.23 -20.43
N GLN A 187 3.29 7.35 -20.48
CA GLN A 187 3.38 6.19 -19.57
C GLN A 187 3.97 6.54 -18.20
N VAL A 188 4.96 7.42 -18.15
CA VAL A 188 5.61 7.76 -16.86
C VAL A 188 4.89 8.86 -16.08
N ALA A 189 4.14 9.74 -16.74
CA ALA A 189 3.41 10.81 -16.07
C ALA A 189 2.44 10.30 -14.98
N PRO A 190 1.65 9.21 -15.18
CA PRO A 190 0.83 8.63 -14.13
C PRO A 190 1.64 8.04 -12.96
N LEU A 191 2.84 7.53 -13.20
CA LEU A 191 3.71 7.00 -12.15
C LEU A 191 4.16 8.13 -11.21
N ILE A 192 4.58 9.26 -11.78
CA ILE A 192 4.96 10.45 -10.99
C ILE A 192 3.75 11.00 -10.22
N GLY A 193 2.58 11.02 -10.85
CA GLY A 193 1.33 11.46 -10.21
C GLY A 193 0.96 10.64 -8.97
N LYS A 194 1.34 9.36 -8.91
CA LYS A 194 1.11 8.46 -7.78
C LYS A 194 2.12 8.61 -6.63
N ILE A 195 3.21 9.36 -6.78
CA ILE A 195 4.18 9.59 -5.69
C ILE A 195 3.45 10.24 -4.52
N ARG A 196 3.50 9.59 -3.34
CA ARG A 196 2.78 10.02 -2.13
C ARG A 196 3.26 11.42 -1.67
N ASP A 197 4.56 11.62 -1.62
CA ASP A 197 5.15 12.91 -1.25
C ASP A 197 5.05 13.89 -2.42
N ALA A 198 4.10 14.82 -2.31
CA ALA A 198 3.86 15.81 -3.35
C ALA A 198 5.08 16.72 -3.63
N SER A 199 5.99 16.86 -2.66
CA SER A 199 7.22 17.68 -2.82
C SER A 199 8.23 17.03 -3.78
N LEU A 200 8.19 15.70 -3.92
CA LEU A 200 9.07 14.97 -4.85
C LEU A 200 8.59 15.02 -6.30
N ARG A 201 7.30 15.26 -6.54
CA ARG A 201 6.74 15.26 -7.90
C ARG A 201 7.41 16.30 -8.85
N PRO A 202 7.65 17.56 -8.43
CA PRO A 202 8.38 18.52 -9.25
C PRO A 202 9.81 18.09 -9.55
N GLU A 203 10.50 17.44 -8.60
CA GLU A 203 11.87 16.96 -8.81
C GLU A 203 11.90 15.85 -9.87
N TYR A 204 11.00 14.86 -9.75
CA TYR A 204 10.87 13.83 -10.77
C TYR A 204 10.40 14.37 -12.13
N ALA A 205 9.58 15.43 -12.16
CA ALA A 205 9.22 16.09 -13.41
C ALA A 205 10.45 16.69 -14.11
N ARG A 206 11.37 17.34 -13.37
CA ARG A 206 12.64 17.86 -13.91
C ARG A 206 13.55 16.75 -14.42
N LEU A 207 13.69 15.65 -13.64
CA LEU A 207 14.50 14.51 -14.03
C LEU A 207 13.99 13.89 -15.33
N VAL A 208 12.68 13.64 -15.44
CA VAL A 208 12.05 13.07 -16.63
C VAL A 208 12.15 14.01 -17.83
N ALA A 209 12.00 15.32 -17.63
CA ALA A 209 12.21 16.32 -18.68
C ALA A 209 13.63 16.22 -19.25
N GLY A 210 14.65 16.09 -18.37
CA GLY A 210 16.05 15.88 -18.80
C GLY A 210 16.26 14.55 -19.54
N TRP A 211 15.68 13.43 -19.04
CA TRP A 211 15.85 12.12 -19.68
C TRP A 211 15.16 12.00 -21.04
N LEU A 212 14.05 12.72 -21.24
CA LEU A 212 13.29 12.71 -22.48
C LEU A 212 13.68 13.87 -23.42
N GLY A 213 14.51 14.84 -22.97
CA GLY A 213 14.81 16.04 -23.75
C GLY A 213 13.57 16.90 -24.04
N LEU A 214 12.70 17.05 -23.05
CA LEU A 214 11.45 17.83 -23.10
C LEU A 214 11.50 19.02 -22.14
N GLU A 215 10.68 20.04 -22.41
CA GLU A 215 10.49 21.13 -21.47
C GLU A 215 9.74 20.66 -20.21
N VAL A 216 10.14 21.17 -19.04
CA VAL A 216 9.58 20.80 -17.73
C VAL A 216 8.07 21.07 -17.66
N ASP A 217 7.61 22.14 -18.32
CA ASP A 217 6.19 22.53 -18.34
C ASP A 217 5.33 21.50 -19.08
N ILE A 218 5.87 20.88 -20.16
CA ILE A 218 5.21 19.80 -20.89
C ILE A 218 5.03 18.59 -19.99
N VAL A 219 6.09 18.19 -19.26
CA VAL A 219 6.05 17.06 -18.31
C VAL A 219 5.09 17.34 -17.16
N THR A 220 5.17 18.52 -16.57
CA THR A 220 4.29 18.93 -15.47
C THR A 220 2.80 18.95 -15.90
N SER A 221 2.54 19.44 -17.12
CA SER A 221 1.18 19.42 -17.70
C SER A 221 0.68 18.01 -17.94
N ALA A 222 1.53 17.09 -18.40
CA ALA A 222 1.19 15.69 -18.57
C ALA A 222 0.88 15.01 -17.23
N ILE A 223 1.66 15.27 -16.19
CA ILE A 223 1.41 14.77 -14.82
C ILE A 223 0.07 15.27 -14.29
N LYS A 224 -0.22 16.57 -14.44
CA LYS A 224 -1.53 17.14 -14.03
C LYS A 224 -2.69 16.50 -14.78
N LYS A 225 -2.57 16.35 -16.12
CA LYS A 225 -3.59 15.69 -16.95
C LYS A 225 -3.80 14.23 -16.57
N SER A 226 -2.74 13.50 -16.22
CA SER A 226 -2.86 12.12 -15.77
C SER A 226 -3.54 12.01 -14.41
N SER A 227 -3.31 12.99 -13.52
CA SER A 227 -3.98 13.06 -12.20
C SER A 227 -5.46 13.46 -12.31
N THR A 228 -5.81 14.29 -13.31
CA THR A 228 -7.21 14.71 -13.57
C THR A 228 -7.98 13.70 -14.43
N ARG A 229 -7.31 12.81 -15.16
CA ARG A 229 -7.97 11.71 -15.88
C ARG A 229 -8.51 10.60 -14.97
N SER A 230 -8.28 10.67 -13.68
CA SER A 230 -8.97 9.86 -12.67
C SER A 230 -10.37 10.39 -12.28
N VAL A 231 -10.89 11.40 -13.00
CA VAL A 231 -12.32 11.79 -12.94
C VAL A 231 -12.88 11.71 -14.36
N PRO A 232 -13.55 10.64 -14.76
CA PRO A 232 -14.25 10.61 -16.04
C PRO A 232 -15.50 11.47 -15.97
N SER A 233 -15.51 12.62 -16.67
CA SER A 233 -16.76 13.21 -17.13
C SER A 233 -17.32 12.33 -18.26
N GLN A 234 -18.50 11.81 -17.99
CA GLN A 234 -19.48 11.17 -18.85
C GLN A 234 -19.24 11.19 -20.36
N ASN A 235 -19.04 10.00 -20.98
CA ASN A 235 -19.94 9.40 -21.97
C ASN A 235 -19.49 7.97 -22.32
N LEU A 236 -20.35 7.02 -21.99
CA LEU A 236 -20.72 5.76 -22.62
C LEU A 236 -19.64 4.87 -23.28
N GLU A 237 -19.13 3.87 -22.55
CA GLU A 237 -19.25 2.43 -22.76
C GLU A 237 -18.49 1.68 -21.65
N PRO A 238 -18.83 0.42 -21.26
CA PRO A 238 -18.52 -0.13 -19.95
C PRO A 238 -17.04 -0.43 -19.81
N ALA A 239 -16.33 0.44 -19.07
CA ALA A 239 -14.95 0.16 -18.63
C ALA A 239 -15.00 -0.98 -17.62
N VAL A 240 -14.19 -2.00 -17.88
CA VAL A 240 -13.82 -3.08 -16.97
C VAL A 240 -13.60 -2.50 -15.59
N GLN A 241 -14.47 -2.86 -14.66
CA GLN A 241 -14.39 -2.51 -13.26
C GLN A 241 -13.03 -2.98 -12.73
N SER A 242 -12.19 -2.05 -12.28
CA SER A 242 -11.05 -2.41 -11.42
C SER A 242 -11.66 -3.10 -10.20
N GLU A 243 -11.38 -4.38 -10.01
CA GLU A 243 -11.86 -5.16 -8.87
C GLU A 243 -11.47 -4.43 -7.59
N VAL A 244 -12.49 -3.84 -6.94
CA VAL A 244 -12.34 -3.25 -5.62
C VAL A 244 -11.92 -4.38 -4.69
N ASN A 245 -10.77 -4.21 -4.02
CA ASN A 245 -10.31 -5.22 -3.07
C ASN A 245 -11.22 -5.23 -1.83
N LEU A 246 -12.32 -5.96 -1.91
CA LEU A 246 -13.28 -6.14 -0.81
C LEU A 246 -12.66 -6.81 0.44
N ARG A 247 -11.39 -7.23 0.37
CA ARG A 247 -10.61 -7.74 1.52
C ARG A 247 -9.83 -6.63 2.25
N ASP A 248 -9.95 -5.38 1.81
CA ASP A 248 -9.41 -4.24 2.56
C ASP A 248 -10.03 -4.19 3.97
N PRO A 249 -9.24 -4.12 5.04
CA PRO A 249 -9.74 -4.12 6.42
C PRO A 249 -10.76 -3.01 6.71
N ILE A 250 -10.62 -1.85 6.04
CA ILE A 250 -11.55 -0.72 6.19
C ILE A 250 -12.87 -1.06 5.50
N LEU A 251 -12.83 -1.55 4.26
CA LEU A 251 -14.03 -1.94 3.53
C LEU A 251 -14.74 -3.13 4.19
N MET A 252 -13.99 -4.06 4.79
CA MET A 252 -14.57 -5.15 5.57
C MET A 252 -15.31 -4.64 6.82
N MET A 253 -14.77 -3.62 7.47
CA MET A 253 -15.42 -2.98 8.63
C MET A 253 -16.65 -2.17 8.21
N GLU A 254 -16.56 -1.38 7.13
CA GLU A 254 -17.70 -0.66 6.55
C GLU A 254 -18.83 -1.65 6.20
N ARG A 255 -18.49 -2.79 5.58
CA ARG A 255 -19.41 -3.87 5.26
C ARG A 255 -20.07 -4.46 6.51
N GLU A 256 -19.28 -4.70 7.56
CA GLU A 256 -19.79 -5.24 8.83
C GLU A 256 -20.82 -4.30 9.49
N VAL A 257 -20.54 -3.00 9.51
CA VAL A 257 -21.48 -1.99 10.04
C VAL A 257 -22.79 -1.97 9.25
N LEU A 258 -22.74 -2.10 7.92
CA LEU A 258 -23.94 -2.19 7.07
C LEU A 258 -24.75 -3.47 7.36
N LYS A 259 -24.07 -4.62 7.53
CA LYS A 259 -24.76 -5.87 7.91
C LYS A 259 -25.46 -5.73 9.25
N ILE A 260 -24.78 -5.17 10.24
CA ILE A 260 -25.38 -4.93 11.57
C ILE A 260 -26.61 -4.03 11.43
N LYS A 261 -26.54 -2.97 10.64
CA LYS A 261 -27.70 -2.07 10.45
C LYS A 261 -28.88 -2.76 9.78
N LEU A 262 -28.63 -3.62 8.79
CA LEU A 262 -29.68 -4.32 8.03
C LEU A 262 -30.27 -5.50 8.81
N GLN A 263 -29.43 -6.27 9.55
CA GLN A 263 -29.86 -7.49 10.24
C GLN A 263 -30.33 -7.24 11.68
N PHE A 264 -29.77 -6.23 12.36
CA PHE A 264 -30.02 -5.90 13.77
C PHE A 264 -30.29 -4.40 13.96
N PRO A 265 -31.31 -3.82 13.30
CA PRO A 265 -31.55 -2.37 13.30
C PRO A 265 -31.75 -1.78 14.69
N GLU A 266 -32.37 -2.53 15.60
CA GLU A 266 -32.61 -2.14 16.99
C GLU A 266 -31.33 -2.01 17.82
N MET A 267 -30.31 -2.78 17.49
CA MET A 267 -29.01 -2.75 18.17
C MET A 267 -28.06 -1.71 17.58
N ALA A 268 -28.32 -1.21 16.37
CA ALA A 268 -27.50 -0.22 15.67
C ALA A 268 -27.80 1.21 16.16
N LYS A 269 -27.78 1.45 17.47
CA LYS A 269 -28.12 2.73 18.12
C LYS A 269 -27.22 3.88 17.67
N ASP A 270 -25.93 3.57 17.42
CA ASP A 270 -24.91 4.55 17.06
C ASP A 270 -24.89 4.88 15.55
N TRP A 271 -25.83 4.32 14.77
CA TRP A 271 -25.93 4.60 13.34
C TRP A 271 -26.08 6.08 13.02
N ALA A 272 -26.90 6.80 13.77
CA ALA A 272 -27.12 8.22 13.59
C ALA A 272 -25.89 9.09 13.89
N LEU A 273 -24.94 8.55 14.65
CA LEU A 273 -23.68 9.22 15.00
C LEU A 273 -22.59 9.07 13.93
N LEU A 274 -22.81 8.20 12.94
CA LEU A 274 -21.88 8.07 11.82
C LEU A 274 -22.02 9.25 10.85
N GLU A 275 -20.93 9.89 10.53
CA GLU A 275 -20.90 10.92 9.50
C GLU A 275 -21.23 10.35 8.11
N LYS A 276 -21.76 11.20 7.21
CA LYS A 276 -22.13 10.78 5.83
C LYS A 276 -20.94 10.22 5.05
N ASN A 277 -19.72 10.71 5.32
CA ASN A 277 -18.46 10.30 4.70
C ASN A 277 -17.79 9.10 5.39
N ALA A 278 -18.45 8.47 6.37
CA ALA A 278 -17.91 7.31 7.09
C ALA A 278 -17.62 6.13 6.13
N PHE A 279 -18.38 5.98 5.06
CA PHE A 279 -18.24 4.94 4.07
C PHE A 279 -17.43 5.43 2.87
N SER A 280 -16.30 4.77 2.59
CA SER A 280 -15.37 5.15 1.52
C SER A 280 -15.69 4.50 0.17
N TYR A 281 -16.32 3.32 0.18
CA TYR A 281 -16.72 2.64 -1.03
C TYR A 281 -18.06 3.19 -1.55
N TRP A 282 -18.12 3.55 -2.83
CA TRP A 282 -19.27 4.22 -3.42
C TRP A 282 -20.59 3.47 -3.20
N ALA A 283 -20.61 2.13 -3.33
CA ALA A 283 -21.82 1.33 -3.15
C ALA A 283 -22.30 1.32 -1.68
N TYR A 284 -21.37 1.30 -0.72
CA TYR A 284 -21.68 1.39 0.70
C TYR A 284 -22.20 2.78 1.07
N HIS A 285 -21.61 3.82 0.49
CA HIS A 285 -22.07 5.20 0.65
C HIS A 285 -23.48 5.40 0.07
N GLN A 286 -23.76 4.87 -1.13
CA GLN A 286 -25.11 4.94 -1.73
C GLN A 286 -26.13 4.17 -0.89
N LEU A 287 -25.81 2.98 -0.42
CA LEU A 287 -26.66 2.22 0.47
C LEU A 287 -26.93 2.97 1.78
N ARG A 288 -25.92 3.64 2.35
CA ARG A 288 -26.07 4.52 3.51
C ARG A 288 -27.13 5.61 3.26
N ILE A 289 -27.04 6.31 2.14
CA ILE A 289 -28.00 7.36 1.78
C ILE A 289 -29.43 6.80 1.66
N GLN A 290 -29.59 5.63 1.05
CA GLN A 290 -30.91 4.99 0.91
C GLN A 290 -31.49 4.57 2.27
N ILE A 291 -30.68 4.01 3.16
CA ILE A 291 -31.10 3.66 4.52
C ILE A 291 -31.55 4.91 5.29
N ASP A 292 -30.80 6.01 5.19
CA ASP A 292 -31.13 7.26 5.90
C ASP A 292 -32.37 7.98 5.34
N SER A 293 -32.66 7.75 4.06
CA SER A 293 -33.85 8.36 3.41
C SER A 293 -35.13 7.58 3.68
N ALA A 294 -35.04 6.36 4.18
CA ALA A 294 -36.19 5.52 4.47
C ALA A 294 -36.79 5.89 5.84
N PRO A 295 -38.10 6.19 5.94
CA PRO A 295 -38.77 6.51 7.23
C PRO A 295 -38.70 5.34 8.24
N GLU A 296 -38.74 4.13 7.73
CA GLU A 296 -38.58 2.87 8.44
C GLU A 296 -37.68 1.94 7.63
N LEU A 297 -36.75 1.27 8.27
CA LEU A 297 -35.89 0.29 7.62
C LEU A 297 -36.70 -0.98 7.28
N ASN A 298 -37.06 -1.12 6.03
CA ASN A 298 -37.73 -2.29 5.47
C ASN A 298 -36.92 -2.77 4.26
N ILE A 299 -36.36 -3.99 4.35
CA ILE A 299 -35.47 -4.54 3.33
C ILE A 299 -36.17 -4.64 1.96
N GLN A 300 -37.46 -5.05 1.93
CA GLN A 300 -38.18 -5.18 0.68
C GLN A 300 -38.40 -3.81 0.02
N LYS A 301 -38.81 -2.79 0.78
CA LYS A 301 -38.96 -1.43 0.27
C LYS A 301 -37.61 -0.85 -0.18
N LEU A 302 -36.51 -1.17 0.52
CA LEU A 302 -35.17 -0.73 0.16
C LEU A 302 -34.72 -1.34 -1.18
N LEU A 303 -35.04 -2.64 -1.42
CA LEU A 303 -34.80 -3.30 -2.71
C LEU A 303 -35.64 -2.70 -3.85
N GLU A 304 -36.92 -2.40 -3.60
CA GLU A 304 -37.84 -1.83 -4.59
C GLU A 304 -37.43 -0.38 -4.97
N SER A 305 -36.95 0.40 -4.01
CA SER A 305 -36.52 1.79 -4.24
C SER A 305 -35.11 1.92 -4.85
N SER A 306 -34.36 0.85 -4.90
CA SER A 306 -32.99 0.87 -5.46
C SER A 306 -33.03 0.80 -6.99
N GLU A 307 -32.50 1.82 -7.67
CA GLU A 307 -32.41 1.87 -9.14
C GLU A 307 -31.27 1.00 -9.69
N SER A 308 -30.19 0.85 -8.92
CA SER A 308 -29.00 0.09 -9.33
C SER A 308 -29.13 -1.38 -9.00
N GLU A 309 -28.85 -2.25 -9.99
CA GLU A 309 -28.79 -3.70 -9.81
C GLU A 309 -27.68 -4.13 -8.84
N ASP A 310 -26.52 -3.44 -8.88
CA ASP A 310 -25.41 -3.66 -7.96
C ASP A 310 -25.79 -3.39 -6.51
N ILE A 311 -26.56 -2.33 -6.26
CA ILE A 311 -27.02 -2.00 -4.90
C ILE A 311 -28.06 -3.02 -4.42
N ARG A 312 -28.96 -3.50 -5.28
CA ARG A 312 -29.92 -4.58 -4.94
C ARG A 312 -29.20 -5.89 -4.60
N ALA A 313 -28.20 -6.26 -5.40
CA ALA A 313 -27.36 -7.43 -5.12
C ALA A 313 -26.63 -7.27 -3.77
N LEU A 314 -26.05 -6.11 -3.52
CA LEU A 314 -25.38 -5.78 -2.25
C LEU A 314 -26.32 -5.87 -1.05
N ILE A 315 -27.53 -5.31 -1.12
CA ILE A 315 -28.54 -5.39 -0.04
C ILE A 315 -28.87 -6.85 0.25
N THR A 316 -29.12 -7.64 -0.81
CA THR A 316 -29.45 -9.06 -0.67
C THR A 316 -28.31 -9.83 0.00
N GLU A 317 -27.08 -9.60 -0.44
CA GLU A 317 -25.89 -10.25 0.12
C GLU A 317 -25.68 -9.88 1.60
N LEU A 318 -25.74 -8.58 1.93
CA LEU A 318 -25.51 -8.09 3.30
C LEU A 318 -26.60 -8.56 4.28
N THR A 319 -27.80 -8.82 3.81
CA THR A 319 -28.91 -9.27 4.65
C THR A 319 -28.74 -10.75 5.08
N VAL A 320 -28.06 -11.57 4.29
CA VAL A 320 -27.87 -13.00 4.58
C VAL A 320 -26.45 -13.38 5.02
N GLU A 321 -25.46 -12.53 4.75
CA GLU A 321 -24.07 -12.79 5.11
C GLU A 321 -23.90 -12.74 6.64
N PRO A 322 -23.32 -13.81 7.27
CA PRO A 322 -23.13 -13.81 8.72
C PRO A 322 -22.22 -12.71 9.20
N ILE A 323 -22.51 -12.16 10.39
CA ILE A 323 -21.63 -11.22 11.09
C ILE A 323 -20.37 -11.97 11.53
N ARG A 324 -19.21 -11.36 11.29
CA ARG A 324 -17.89 -11.96 11.59
C ARG A 324 -17.53 -11.79 13.07
N THR A 325 -18.10 -12.65 13.91
CA THR A 325 -17.74 -12.71 15.32
C THR A 325 -17.69 -14.17 15.77
N ASP A 326 -16.68 -14.50 16.58
CA ASP A 326 -16.59 -15.80 17.27
C ASP A 326 -17.35 -15.79 18.61
N ARG A 327 -17.94 -14.65 18.96
CA ARG A 327 -18.69 -14.44 20.22
C ARG A 327 -20.16 -14.13 19.91
N GLU A 328 -21.00 -14.24 20.91
CA GLU A 328 -22.40 -13.80 20.83
C GLU A 328 -22.47 -12.31 20.52
N ILE A 329 -23.36 -11.92 19.58
CA ILE A 329 -23.52 -10.53 19.17
C ILE A 329 -24.11 -9.74 20.34
N SER A 330 -23.29 -8.90 20.96
CA SER A 330 -23.68 -8.05 22.09
C SER A 330 -23.79 -6.59 21.68
N GLU A 331 -24.58 -5.79 22.42
CA GLU A 331 -24.64 -4.33 22.20
C GLU A 331 -23.26 -3.69 22.31
N ARG A 332 -22.40 -4.19 23.21
CA ARG A 332 -21.03 -3.70 23.39
C ARG A 332 -20.15 -3.97 22.18
N TYR A 333 -20.22 -5.19 21.63
CA TYR A 333 -19.49 -5.55 20.40
C TYR A 333 -19.89 -4.62 19.23
N ILE A 334 -21.20 -4.38 19.08
CA ILE A 334 -21.72 -3.49 18.05
C ILE A 334 -21.22 -2.07 18.28
N ALA A 335 -21.31 -1.53 19.48
CA ALA A 335 -20.81 -0.20 19.81
C ALA A 335 -19.32 -0.03 19.50
N ALA A 336 -18.49 -1.06 19.80
CA ALA A 336 -17.07 -1.05 19.51
C ALA A 336 -16.77 -0.98 17.98
N ILE A 337 -17.51 -1.72 17.17
CA ILE A 337 -17.36 -1.66 15.69
C ILE A 337 -17.76 -0.29 15.15
N PHE A 338 -18.86 0.28 15.62
CA PHE A 338 -19.28 1.64 15.26
C PHE A 338 -18.25 2.69 15.67
N ALA A 339 -17.72 2.60 16.91
CA ALA A 339 -16.67 3.49 17.39
C ALA A 339 -15.41 3.38 16.52
N ARG A 340 -15.05 2.17 16.08
CA ARG A 340 -13.91 1.95 15.21
C ARG A 340 -14.11 2.56 13.81
N LEU A 341 -15.29 2.44 13.24
CA LEU A 341 -15.59 3.07 11.95
C LEU A 341 -15.55 4.61 12.06
N ARG A 342 -16.07 5.18 13.17
CA ARG A 342 -15.99 6.63 13.44
C ARG A 342 -14.53 7.09 13.60
N GLU A 343 -13.70 6.33 14.32
CA GLU A 343 -12.28 6.63 14.47
C GLU A 343 -11.56 6.70 13.12
N VAL A 344 -11.86 5.76 12.20
CA VAL A 344 -11.29 5.74 10.84
C VAL A 344 -11.80 6.93 10.01
N ALA A 345 -13.09 7.26 10.08
CA ALA A 345 -13.65 8.42 9.40
C ALA A 345 -13.02 9.74 9.88
N LEU A 346 -12.92 9.92 11.21
CA LEU A 346 -12.25 11.07 11.82
C LEU A 346 -10.79 11.17 11.41
N SER A 347 -10.08 10.05 11.32
CA SER A 347 -8.67 10.04 10.87
C SER A 347 -8.52 10.55 9.43
N ARG A 348 -9.48 10.26 8.54
CA ARG A 348 -9.53 10.80 7.16
C ARG A 348 -9.79 12.31 7.17
N SER A 349 -10.80 12.77 7.89
CA SER A 349 -11.13 14.20 8.00
C SER A 349 -10.00 15.01 8.64
N ILE A 350 -9.32 14.47 9.66
CA ILE A 350 -8.14 15.09 10.27
C ILE A 350 -7.00 15.24 9.26
N ALA A 351 -6.76 14.24 8.40
CA ALA A 351 -5.75 14.33 7.36
C ALA A 351 -6.07 15.44 6.34
N GLU A 352 -7.34 15.60 5.95
CA GLU A 352 -7.80 16.66 5.06
C GLU A 352 -7.64 18.05 5.69
N ILE A 353 -8.02 18.20 6.95
CA ILE A 353 -7.88 19.47 7.70
C ILE A 353 -6.41 19.83 7.87
N LYS A 354 -5.55 18.87 8.21
CA LYS A 354 -4.09 19.09 8.28
C LYS A 354 -3.52 19.55 6.93
N SER A 355 -3.95 18.95 5.84
CA SER A 355 -3.57 19.37 4.49
C SER A 355 -4.07 20.79 4.15
N THR A 356 -5.25 21.16 4.63
CA THR A 356 -5.79 22.53 4.46
C THR A 356 -5.00 23.53 5.27
N LEU A 357 -4.69 23.25 6.53
CA LEU A 357 -3.87 24.10 7.39
C LEU A 357 -2.48 24.37 6.82
N GLN A 358 -1.85 23.34 6.20
CA GLN A 358 -0.54 23.52 5.57
C GLN A 358 -0.57 24.46 4.36
N ARG A 359 -1.73 24.68 3.75
CA ARG A 359 -1.91 25.55 2.59
C ARG A 359 -2.35 26.97 2.97
N LEU A 360 -2.85 27.17 4.19
CA LEU A 360 -3.28 28.47 4.69
C LEU A 360 -2.07 29.26 5.22
N ASN A 361 -1.97 30.53 4.82
CA ASN A 361 -1.00 31.46 5.40
C ASN A 361 -1.59 32.03 6.70
N PRO A 362 -0.98 31.75 7.88
CA PRO A 362 -1.53 32.19 9.17
C PRO A 362 -1.66 33.72 9.32
N THR A 363 -0.82 34.50 8.60
CA THR A 363 -0.82 35.94 8.67
C THR A 363 -1.83 36.60 7.74
N GLU A 364 -2.14 35.98 6.60
CA GLU A 364 -3.10 36.52 5.62
C GLU A 364 -4.53 36.07 5.88
N ASN A 365 -4.68 34.89 6.49
CA ASN A 365 -5.97 34.22 6.69
C ASN A 365 -6.15 33.81 8.16
N GLU A 366 -5.83 34.66 9.11
CA GLU A 366 -5.78 34.35 10.56
C GLU A 366 -7.10 33.79 11.09
N ALA A 367 -8.24 34.37 10.72
CA ALA A 367 -9.56 33.90 11.18
C ALA A 367 -9.84 32.47 10.71
N GLN A 368 -9.62 32.19 9.42
CA GLN A 368 -9.83 30.87 8.82
C GLN A 368 -8.83 29.84 9.35
N TYR A 369 -7.58 30.24 9.58
CA TYR A 369 -6.56 29.37 10.17
C TYR A 369 -6.95 28.96 11.58
N ASN A 370 -7.36 29.91 12.43
CA ASN A 370 -7.76 29.67 13.82
C ASN A 370 -9.03 28.79 13.90
N GLU A 371 -10.01 29.02 13.03
CA GLU A 371 -11.22 28.18 12.94
C GLU A 371 -10.86 26.74 12.54
N THR A 372 -10.06 26.57 11.49
CA THR A 372 -9.62 25.26 11.00
C THR A 372 -8.75 24.53 12.02
N PHE A 373 -7.89 25.25 12.74
CA PHE A 373 -7.07 24.70 13.81
C PHE A 373 -7.92 24.26 15.02
N SER A 374 -8.92 25.06 15.39
CA SER A 374 -9.86 24.69 16.46
C SER A 374 -10.66 23.42 16.11
N ALA A 375 -11.11 23.32 14.84
CA ALA A 375 -11.77 22.11 14.34
C ALA A 375 -10.84 20.89 14.40
N LEU A 376 -9.57 21.03 14.03
CA LEU A 376 -8.57 19.98 14.14
C LEU A 376 -8.42 19.47 15.56
N VAL A 377 -8.28 20.37 16.55
CA VAL A 377 -8.14 20.01 17.96
C VAL A 377 -9.38 19.24 18.46
N ALA A 378 -10.58 19.72 18.11
CA ALA A 378 -11.83 19.06 18.49
C ALA A 378 -11.93 17.63 17.88
N MET A 379 -11.60 17.47 16.59
CA MET A 379 -11.63 16.16 15.95
C MET A 379 -10.57 15.19 16.48
N GLU A 380 -9.38 15.66 16.83
CA GLU A 380 -8.34 14.82 17.45
C GLU A 380 -8.78 14.35 18.86
N ALA A 381 -9.44 15.20 19.64
CA ALA A 381 -10.01 14.82 20.93
C ALA A 381 -11.10 13.76 20.76
N GLU A 382 -12.03 13.97 19.82
CA GLU A 382 -13.09 13.01 19.53
C GLU A 382 -12.53 11.68 19.03
N ARG A 383 -11.57 11.69 18.12
CA ARG A 383 -10.89 10.49 17.61
C ARG A 383 -10.30 9.66 18.76
N ARG A 384 -9.69 10.32 19.75
CA ARG A 384 -9.14 9.63 20.92
C ARG A 384 -10.23 8.91 21.72
N VAL A 385 -11.35 9.57 21.95
CA VAL A 385 -12.51 8.96 22.64
C VAL A 385 -13.02 7.74 21.89
N GLN A 386 -13.18 7.84 20.54
CA GLN A 386 -13.63 6.73 19.71
C GLN A 386 -12.63 5.57 19.70
N LYS A 387 -11.34 5.87 19.68
CA LYS A 387 -10.28 4.86 19.75
C LYS A 387 -10.32 4.09 21.07
N ASP A 388 -10.48 4.79 22.19
CA ASP A 388 -10.57 4.16 23.52
C ASP A 388 -11.83 3.30 23.65
N ALA A 389 -12.97 3.78 23.13
CA ALA A 389 -14.23 3.01 23.07
C ALA A 389 -14.11 1.74 22.22
N ALA A 390 -13.38 1.81 21.07
CA ALA A 390 -13.14 0.66 20.21
C ALA A 390 -12.20 -0.38 20.84
N LEU A 391 -11.22 0.04 21.66
CA LEU A 391 -10.22 -0.85 22.29
C LEU A 391 -10.76 -1.53 23.54
N GLY A 392 -11.70 -0.92 24.26
CA GLY A 392 -12.23 -1.44 25.52
C GLY A 392 -12.97 -2.77 25.43
N GLU A 393 -13.26 -3.25 24.21
CA GLU A 393 -14.05 -4.46 23.95
C GLU A 393 -13.41 -5.43 22.94
N LEU A 394 -12.34 -5.02 22.23
CA LEU A 394 -11.65 -5.84 21.22
C LEU A 394 -10.33 -6.44 21.74
N GLY A 395 -10.01 -6.20 23.02
CA GLY A 395 -8.82 -6.69 23.73
C GLY A 395 -9.01 -8.05 24.43
#